data_9c2c65e8c4c8d125a6fb3e76bd3af92e
#
_entry.id   9c2c65e8c4c8d125a6fb3e76bd3af92e
#
_cell.length_a   1.000
_cell.length_b   1.000
_cell.length_c   1.000
_cell.angle_alpha   90.00
_cell.angle_beta   90.00
_cell.angle_gamma   90.00
#
_symmetry.space_group_name_H-M   'P 1'
#
loop_
_entity.id
_entity.type
_entity.pdbx_description
1 polymer ?
#
loop_
_entity_poly.entity_id
_entity_poly.type
_entity_poly.pdbx_seq_one_letter_code
_entity_poly.pdbx_strand_id
1 'polypeptide(L)'
;QLDIRLANTDRNAGNILVQKSEDGELKLVPIDHGYALPHTLEDVCFEWEFWPQAKLPYSEETREYIADIDVDADIELLREQGIELQPSSERVLRVCTTLLQRAAAIGCCPADIAGMMSRPMPNRMSDLEKLVSRAASSASAAVRANDGLVVHRPKGTGWDDLEQDDRVEARFMVEYTKLLDSYLEGFEPQVEL
;
A
#
# COMPACT_ATOMS: atom_id res chain seq x y z
N GLN A 1 -9.09 -5.70 1.33
CA GLN A 1 -7.70 -6.18 1.28
C GLN A 1 -7.12 -6.01 -0.12
N LEU A 2 -7.78 -6.56 -1.17
CA LEU A 2 -7.29 -6.49 -2.55
C LEU A 2 -7.03 -5.05 -2.99
N ASP A 3 -8.00 -4.14 -2.82
CA ASP A 3 -7.88 -2.74 -3.23
C ASP A 3 -6.74 -2.01 -2.52
N ILE A 4 -6.51 -2.31 -1.23
CA ILE A 4 -5.37 -1.78 -0.47
C ILE A 4 -4.05 -2.23 -1.10
N ARG A 5 -3.88 -3.54 -1.34
CA ARG A 5 -2.64 -4.10 -1.90
C ARG A 5 -2.34 -3.57 -3.29
N LEU A 6 -3.38 -3.47 -4.12
CA LEU A 6 -3.26 -3.02 -5.50
C LEU A 6 -3.25 -1.49 -5.65
N ALA A 7 -3.42 -0.74 -4.55
CA ALA A 7 -3.59 0.72 -4.56
C ALA A 7 -4.59 1.17 -5.63
N ASN A 8 -5.77 0.50 -5.67
CA ASN A 8 -6.78 0.81 -6.69
C ASN A 8 -7.34 2.21 -6.47
N THR A 9 -7.09 3.13 -7.39
CA THR A 9 -7.44 4.55 -7.25
C THR A 9 -8.91 4.84 -7.57
N ASP A 10 -9.70 3.84 -8.03
CA ASP A 10 -11.12 4.02 -8.39
C ASP A 10 -12.00 2.85 -7.90
N ARG A 11 -11.98 2.53 -6.61
CA ARG A 11 -12.88 1.53 -6.03
C ARG A 11 -14.18 2.18 -5.56
N ASN A 12 -15.00 2.59 -6.50
CA ASN A 12 -16.36 3.09 -6.24
C ASN A 12 -17.36 1.91 -6.14
N ALA A 13 -18.59 2.18 -5.65
CA ALA A 13 -19.62 1.15 -5.45
C ALA A 13 -20.08 0.49 -6.75
N GLY A 14 -19.99 1.16 -7.90
CA GLY A 14 -20.29 0.60 -9.22
C GLY A 14 -19.33 -0.51 -9.63
N ASN A 15 -18.13 -0.53 -9.05
CA ASN A 15 -17.08 -1.53 -9.29
C ASN A 15 -17.10 -2.69 -8.28
N ILE A 16 -18.21 -2.85 -7.53
CA ILE A 16 -18.43 -3.96 -6.59
C ILE A 16 -19.80 -4.58 -6.86
N LEU A 17 -19.81 -5.80 -7.36
CA LEU A 17 -21.03 -6.56 -7.55
C LEU A 17 -21.40 -7.32 -6.27
N VAL A 18 -22.70 -7.44 -6.01
CA VAL A 18 -23.25 -8.30 -4.96
C VAL A 18 -23.79 -9.57 -5.60
N GLN A 19 -23.14 -10.69 -5.35
CA GLN A 19 -23.59 -12.01 -5.79
C GLN A 19 -24.24 -12.73 -4.62
N LYS A 20 -25.43 -13.28 -4.86
CA LYS A 20 -26.10 -14.16 -3.90
C LYS A 20 -25.80 -15.61 -4.29
N SER A 21 -25.22 -16.38 -3.38
CA SER A 21 -24.99 -17.80 -3.56
C SER A 21 -26.29 -18.61 -3.40
N GLU A 22 -26.28 -19.89 -3.79
CA GLU A 22 -27.49 -20.78 -3.74
C GLU A 22 -28.00 -20.98 -2.30
N ASP A 23 -27.09 -20.95 -1.31
CA ASP A 23 -27.41 -21.03 0.12
C ASP A 23 -27.86 -19.71 0.74
N GLY A 24 -27.90 -18.62 -0.07
CA GLY A 24 -28.40 -17.32 0.33
C GLY A 24 -27.34 -16.36 0.89
N GLU A 25 -26.09 -16.77 0.97
CA GLU A 25 -25.00 -15.89 1.36
C GLU A 25 -24.72 -14.80 0.32
N LEU A 26 -24.37 -13.61 0.79
CA LEU A 26 -23.98 -12.49 -0.06
C LEU A 26 -22.46 -12.42 -0.18
N LYS A 27 -21.97 -12.42 -1.42
CA LYS A 27 -20.56 -12.29 -1.74
C LYS A 27 -20.32 -10.99 -2.51
N LEU A 28 -19.33 -10.21 -2.08
CA LEU A 28 -18.87 -9.05 -2.82
C LEU A 28 -17.84 -9.49 -3.86
N VAL A 29 -18.06 -9.10 -5.11
CA VAL A 29 -17.18 -9.42 -6.23
C VAL A 29 -16.67 -8.10 -6.81
N PRO A 30 -15.39 -7.75 -6.57
CA PRO A 30 -14.79 -6.56 -7.17
C PRO A 30 -14.61 -6.81 -8.68
N ILE A 31 -14.95 -5.80 -9.47
CA ILE A 31 -14.76 -5.75 -10.91
C ILE A 31 -14.01 -4.46 -11.28
N ASP A 32 -13.63 -4.33 -12.55
CA ASP A 32 -12.93 -3.15 -13.09
C ASP A 32 -11.67 -2.77 -12.28
N HIS A 33 -10.59 -3.45 -12.58
CA HIS A 33 -9.28 -3.24 -11.95
C HIS A 33 -8.35 -2.34 -12.79
N GLY A 34 -8.91 -1.57 -13.76
CA GLY A 34 -8.12 -0.78 -14.70
C GLY A 34 -7.26 0.32 -14.05
N TYR A 35 -7.60 0.71 -12.83
CA TYR A 35 -6.86 1.71 -12.04
C TYR A 35 -6.05 1.09 -10.89
N ALA A 36 -5.76 -0.21 -10.96
CA ALA A 36 -4.92 -0.91 -9.99
C ALA A 36 -3.43 -0.85 -10.39
N LEU A 37 -2.55 -0.94 -9.41
CA LEU A 37 -1.10 -0.94 -9.58
C LEU A 37 -0.57 0.27 -10.36
N PRO A 38 -0.86 1.50 -9.90
CA PRO A 38 -0.36 2.70 -10.55
C PRO A 38 1.18 2.75 -10.52
N HIS A 39 1.78 3.56 -11.38
CA HIS A 39 3.23 3.76 -11.40
C HIS A 39 3.76 4.54 -10.20
N THR A 40 2.92 5.36 -9.59
CA THR A 40 3.21 6.14 -8.38
C THR A 40 2.06 6.02 -7.41
N LEU A 41 2.30 6.32 -6.13
CA LEU A 41 1.20 6.46 -5.20
C LEU A 41 0.39 7.72 -5.56
N GLU A 42 -0.90 7.52 -5.73
CA GLU A 42 -1.87 8.54 -6.04
C GLU A 42 -2.95 8.58 -4.95
N ASP A 43 -3.82 9.57 -5.02
CA ASP A 43 -4.98 9.61 -4.14
C ASP A 43 -5.90 8.43 -4.44
N VAL A 44 -6.20 7.61 -3.45
CA VAL A 44 -7.08 6.46 -3.60
C VAL A 44 -8.52 6.86 -3.29
N CYS A 45 -9.48 6.23 -3.98
CA CYS A 45 -10.89 6.38 -3.71
C CYS A 45 -11.48 5.02 -3.34
N PHE A 46 -11.62 4.77 -2.05
CA PHE A 46 -12.24 3.56 -1.54
C PHE A 46 -13.59 3.89 -0.93
N GLU A 47 -14.70 3.84 -1.70
CA GLU A 47 -16.04 4.11 -1.16
C GLU A 47 -16.40 3.19 0.02
N TRP A 48 -15.88 1.96 0.04
CA TRP A 48 -16.08 1.03 1.14
C TRP A 48 -15.41 1.46 2.47
N GLU A 49 -14.50 2.43 2.45
CA GLU A 49 -13.86 2.99 3.65
C GLU A 49 -14.91 3.53 4.64
N PHE A 50 -16.01 4.07 4.10
CA PHE A 50 -17.10 4.65 4.89
C PHE A 50 -18.16 3.63 5.32
N TRP A 51 -18.04 2.36 4.92
CA TRP A 51 -19.00 1.33 5.29
C TRP A 51 -18.78 0.91 6.75
N PRO A 52 -19.87 0.65 7.52
CA PRO A 52 -19.73 0.19 8.91
C PRO A 52 -18.85 -1.07 9.03
N GLN A 53 -18.90 -1.96 8.04
CA GLN A 53 -18.11 -3.20 8.02
C GLN A 53 -16.60 -2.93 7.90
N ALA A 54 -16.19 -1.83 7.28
CA ALA A 54 -14.78 -1.48 7.14
C ALA A 54 -14.16 -1.01 8.46
N LYS A 55 -14.99 -0.62 9.43
CA LYS A 55 -14.57 -0.20 10.78
C LYS A 55 -14.47 -1.37 11.77
N LEU A 56 -14.82 -2.58 11.34
CA LEU A 56 -14.65 -3.78 12.16
C LEU A 56 -13.22 -4.32 11.99
N PRO A 57 -12.61 -4.83 13.08
CA PRO A 57 -11.30 -5.46 12.98
C PRO A 57 -11.35 -6.70 12.07
N TYR A 58 -10.23 -7.02 11.44
CA TYR A 58 -10.10 -8.28 10.72
C TYR A 58 -10.32 -9.48 11.66
N SER A 59 -10.98 -10.53 11.16
CA SER A 59 -11.04 -11.81 11.87
C SER A 59 -9.63 -12.39 12.05
N GLU A 60 -9.46 -13.30 13.01
CA GLU A 60 -8.18 -13.97 13.23
C GLU A 60 -7.70 -14.69 11.97
N GLU A 61 -8.57 -15.47 11.33
CA GLU A 61 -8.28 -16.15 10.06
C GLU A 61 -7.83 -15.17 8.96
N THR A 62 -8.48 -14.00 8.86
CA THR A 62 -8.09 -12.97 7.90
C THR A 62 -6.74 -12.36 8.22
N ARG A 63 -6.42 -12.16 9.50
CA ARG A 63 -5.11 -11.64 9.93
C ARG A 63 -4.00 -12.63 9.65
N GLU A 64 -4.22 -13.92 9.89
CA GLU A 64 -3.29 -14.99 9.54
C GLU A 64 -3.04 -15.01 8.03
N TYR A 65 -4.10 -14.99 7.21
CA TYR A 65 -3.98 -14.89 5.77
C TYR A 65 -3.17 -13.66 5.32
N ILE A 66 -3.41 -12.49 5.91
CA ILE A 66 -2.66 -11.27 5.59
C ILE A 66 -1.18 -11.41 5.97
N ALA A 67 -0.88 -12.01 7.12
CA ALA A 67 0.49 -12.22 7.60
C ALA A 67 1.29 -13.15 6.67
N ASP A 68 0.63 -14.15 6.10
CA ASP A 68 1.24 -15.16 5.23
C ASP A 68 1.40 -14.72 3.76
N ILE A 69 0.95 -13.51 3.40
CA ILE A 69 1.11 -13.00 2.03
C ILE A 69 2.60 -12.83 1.70
N ASP A 70 3.06 -13.53 0.68
CA ASP A 70 4.38 -13.37 0.07
C ASP A 70 4.27 -12.57 -1.23
N VAL A 71 4.62 -11.29 -1.15
CA VAL A 71 4.51 -10.37 -2.29
C VAL A 71 5.49 -10.70 -3.41
N ASP A 72 6.64 -11.28 -3.09
CA ASP A 72 7.63 -11.68 -4.09
C ASP A 72 7.16 -12.91 -4.87
N ALA A 73 6.54 -13.87 -4.18
CA ALA A 73 5.88 -15.01 -4.81
C ALA A 73 4.71 -14.58 -5.70
N ASP A 74 3.92 -13.57 -5.29
CA ASP A 74 2.82 -13.03 -6.12
C ASP A 74 3.36 -12.37 -7.40
N ILE A 75 4.45 -11.59 -7.30
CA ILE A 75 5.08 -10.95 -8.47
C ILE A 75 5.62 -12.01 -9.43
N GLU A 76 6.26 -13.05 -8.91
CA GLU A 76 6.78 -14.14 -9.76
C GLU A 76 5.63 -14.91 -10.43
N LEU A 77 4.54 -15.19 -9.71
CA LEU A 77 3.35 -15.82 -10.28
C LEU A 77 2.77 -14.99 -11.43
N LEU A 78 2.68 -13.66 -11.28
CA LEU A 78 2.23 -12.77 -12.36
C LEU A 78 3.14 -12.88 -13.59
N ARG A 79 4.45 -12.89 -13.37
CA ARG A 79 5.46 -13.02 -14.42
C ARG A 79 5.35 -14.37 -15.15
N GLU A 80 5.15 -15.47 -14.42
CA GLU A 80 4.92 -16.80 -14.98
C GLU A 80 3.65 -16.85 -15.84
N GLN A 81 2.63 -16.05 -15.52
CA GLN A 81 1.40 -15.92 -16.30
C GLN A 81 1.54 -14.92 -17.48
N GLY A 82 2.74 -14.40 -17.74
CA GLY A 82 3.01 -13.47 -18.84
C GLY A 82 2.59 -12.02 -18.53
N ILE A 83 2.37 -11.69 -17.27
CA ILE A 83 2.06 -10.33 -16.82
C ILE A 83 3.32 -9.72 -16.21
N GLU A 84 4.00 -8.87 -16.99
CA GLU A 84 5.16 -8.12 -16.53
C GLU A 84 4.74 -6.77 -15.96
N LEU A 85 4.90 -6.60 -14.65
CA LEU A 85 4.69 -5.32 -14.00
C LEU A 85 5.88 -4.39 -14.26
N GLN A 86 5.61 -3.09 -14.36
CA GLN A 86 6.69 -2.10 -14.32
C GLN A 86 7.34 -2.12 -12.92
N PRO A 87 8.65 -1.87 -12.79
CA PRO A 87 9.34 -1.85 -11.48
C PRO A 87 8.67 -0.92 -10.46
N SER A 88 8.16 0.21 -10.91
CA SER A 88 7.41 1.15 -10.06
C SER A 88 6.09 0.56 -9.54
N SER A 89 5.36 -0.21 -10.35
CA SER A 89 4.13 -0.89 -9.92
C SER A 89 4.41 -2.07 -9.00
N GLU A 90 5.50 -2.82 -9.21
CA GLU A 90 5.97 -3.83 -8.25
C GLU A 90 6.28 -3.19 -6.89
N ARG A 91 6.93 -2.02 -6.89
CA ARG A 91 7.21 -1.25 -5.67
C ARG A 91 5.93 -0.82 -4.96
N VAL A 92 4.92 -0.33 -5.70
CA VAL A 92 3.60 0.00 -5.12
C VAL A 92 2.99 -1.23 -4.46
N LEU A 93 3.02 -2.39 -5.12
CA LEU A 93 2.49 -3.64 -4.56
C LEU A 93 3.23 -4.04 -3.26
N ARG A 94 4.57 -3.93 -3.21
CA ARG A 94 5.38 -4.21 -2.02
C ARG A 94 5.05 -3.25 -0.88
N VAL A 95 5.00 -1.94 -1.17
CA VAL A 95 4.69 -0.90 -0.19
C VAL A 95 3.31 -1.11 0.43
N CYS A 96 2.28 -1.31 -0.41
CA CYS A 96 0.91 -1.47 0.06
C CYS A 96 0.66 -2.81 0.76
N THR A 97 1.33 -3.89 0.33
CA THR A 97 1.28 -5.18 1.05
C THR A 97 1.93 -5.06 2.42
N THR A 98 3.11 -4.41 2.52
CA THR A 98 3.78 -4.17 3.81
C THR A 98 2.93 -3.32 4.74
N LEU A 99 2.29 -2.25 4.22
CA LEU A 99 1.33 -1.46 5.01
C LEU A 99 0.21 -2.33 5.57
N LEU A 100 -0.45 -3.13 4.72
CA LEU A 100 -1.55 -3.99 5.12
C LEU A 100 -1.12 -4.98 6.22
N GLN A 101 0.01 -5.66 6.04
CA GLN A 101 0.54 -6.63 7.00
C GLN A 101 0.86 -5.99 8.35
N ARG A 102 1.59 -4.87 8.36
CA ARG A 102 2.01 -4.19 9.59
C ARG A 102 0.84 -3.58 10.34
N ALA A 103 -0.07 -2.91 9.62
CA ALA A 103 -1.24 -2.30 10.23
C ALA A 103 -2.24 -3.35 10.75
N ALA A 104 -2.50 -4.43 10.01
CA ALA A 104 -3.36 -5.52 10.47
C ALA A 104 -2.79 -6.21 11.72
N ALA A 105 -1.46 -6.35 11.83
CA ALA A 105 -0.78 -6.97 12.98
C ALA A 105 -1.01 -6.19 14.28
N ILE A 106 -1.14 -4.87 14.23
CA ILE A 106 -1.43 -4.02 15.40
C ILE A 106 -2.93 -3.81 15.65
N GLY A 107 -3.81 -4.47 14.84
CA GLY A 107 -5.26 -4.44 15.01
C GLY A 107 -5.99 -3.34 14.25
N CYS A 108 -5.34 -2.64 13.30
CA CYS A 108 -6.03 -1.69 12.42
C CYS A 108 -7.14 -2.38 11.63
N CYS A 109 -8.29 -1.72 11.53
CA CYS A 109 -9.38 -2.13 10.66
C CYS A 109 -9.15 -1.69 9.19
N PRO A 110 -9.93 -2.20 8.22
CA PRO A 110 -9.82 -1.75 6.83
C PRO A 110 -9.91 -0.24 6.65
N ALA A 111 -10.81 0.46 7.39
CA ALA A 111 -10.97 1.89 7.29
C ALA A 111 -9.75 2.66 7.80
N ASP A 112 -9.09 2.19 8.87
CA ASP A 112 -7.84 2.80 9.36
C ASP A 112 -6.77 2.80 8.27
N ILE A 113 -6.60 1.64 7.61
CA ILE A 113 -5.58 1.47 6.56
C ILE A 113 -5.92 2.33 5.34
N ALA A 114 -7.19 2.36 4.93
CA ALA A 114 -7.67 3.23 3.86
C ALA A 114 -7.39 4.71 4.16
N GLY A 115 -7.65 5.15 5.39
CA GLY A 115 -7.37 6.51 5.83
C GLY A 115 -5.89 6.89 5.76
N MET A 116 -4.97 5.95 6.00
CA MET A 116 -3.53 6.19 5.82
C MET A 116 -3.14 6.37 4.35
N MET A 117 -3.91 5.78 3.42
CA MET A 117 -3.70 5.85 1.98
C MET A 117 -4.40 7.04 1.33
N SER A 118 -5.54 7.47 1.86
CA SER A 118 -6.37 8.55 1.33
C SER A 118 -5.77 9.93 1.67
N ARG A 119 -5.84 10.86 0.73
CA ARG A 119 -5.41 12.24 0.96
C ARG A 119 -6.45 13.00 1.77
N PRO A 120 -6.06 13.69 2.87
CA PRO A 120 -7.00 14.50 3.66
C PRO A 120 -7.57 15.68 2.87
N MET A 121 -6.88 16.13 1.84
CA MET A 121 -7.28 17.16 0.86
C MET A 121 -6.55 16.89 -0.46
N PRO A 122 -7.12 17.30 -1.63
CA PRO A 122 -6.53 17.02 -2.94
C PRO A 122 -5.09 17.52 -3.12
N ASN A 123 -4.67 18.54 -2.38
CA ASN A 123 -3.34 19.14 -2.44
C ASN A 123 -2.43 18.74 -1.27
N ARG A 124 -2.82 17.76 -0.45
CA ARG A 124 -2.03 17.26 0.68
C ARG A 124 -1.77 15.78 0.53
N MET A 125 -0.52 15.39 0.69
CA MET A 125 -0.11 14.00 0.68
C MET A 125 -0.80 13.21 1.78
N SER A 126 -1.17 11.98 1.47
CA SER A 126 -1.59 10.97 2.46
C SER A 126 -0.43 10.63 3.41
N ASP A 127 -0.72 9.93 4.50
CA ASP A 127 0.35 9.52 5.41
C ASP A 127 1.26 8.48 4.76
N LEU A 128 0.72 7.57 3.94
CA LEU A 128 1.52 6.64 3.16
C LEU A 128 2.45 7.37 2.18
N GLU A 129 1.97 8.35 1.43
CA GLU A 129 2.80 9.15 0.51
C GLU A 129 3.95 9.86 1.23
N LYS A 130 3.69 10.40 2.44
CA LYS A 130 4.72 11.05 3.27
C LYS A 130 5.79 10.06 3.72
N LEU A 131 5.38 8.86 4.17
CA LEU A 131 6.29 7.80 4.61
C LEU A 131 7.20 7.35 3.45
N VAL A 132 6.59 7.10 2.30
CA VAL A 132 7.30 6.69 1.08
C VAL A 132 8.28 7.77 0.61
N SER A 133 7.86 9.03 0.55
CA SER A 133 8.74 10.16 0.17
C SER A 133 9.94 10.30 1.12
N ARG A 134 9.72 10.12 2.42
CA ARG A 134 10.80 10.14 3.42
C ARG A 134 11.75 8.97 3.25
N ALA A 135 11.22 7.76 3.02
CA ALA A 135 12.01 6.55 2.79
C ALA A 135 12.90 6.68 1.55
N ALA A 136 12.35 7.16 0.43
CA ALA A 136 13.08 7.40 -0.81
C ALA A 136 14.21 8.42 -0.60
N SER A 137 13.91 9.52 0.09
CA SER A 137 14.91 10.55 0.41
C SER A 137 16.03 10.00 1.29
N SER A 138 15.71 9.18 2.30
CA SER A 138 16.67 8.55 3.20
C SER A 138 17.55 7.54 2.48
N ALA A 139 16.96 6.70 1.62
CA ALA A 139 17.68 5.71 0.83
C ALA A 139 18.68 6.38 -0.13
N SER A 140 18.22 7.39 -0.88
CA SER A 140 19.06 8.17 -1.80
C SER A 140 20.22 8.87 -1.06
N ALA A 141 19.95 9.47 0.09
CA ALA A 141 20.98 10.12 0.90
C ALA A 141 22.03 9.14 1.41
N ALA A 142 21.62 7.96 1.86
CA ALA A 142 22.52 6.93 2.36
C ALA A 142 23.44 6.38 1.26
N VAL A 143 22.94 6.15 0.05
CA VAL A 143 23.75 5.68 -1.09
C VAL A 143 24.75 6.75 -1.51
N ARG A 144 24.33 8.02 -1.66
CA ARG A 144 25.20 9.13 -2.05
C ARG A 144 26.30 9.41 -1.01
N ALA A 145 25.99 9.28 0.28
CA ALA A 145 26.98 9.43 1.34
C ALA A 145 28.09 8.37 1.26
N ASN A 146 27.74 7.15 0.91
CA ASN A 146 28.71 6.07 0.70
C ASN A 146 29.62 6.32 -0.52
N ASP A 147 29.12 7.04 -1.54
CA ASP A 147 29.88 7.39 -2.74
C ASP A 147 30.70 8.68 -2.56
N GLY A 148 30.68 9.32 -1.38
CA GLY A 148 31.37 10.58 -1.09
C GLY A 148 30.77 11.80 -1.82
N LEU A 149 29.54 11.68 -2.33
CA LEU A 149 28.85 12.74 -3.05
C LEU A 149 28.10 13.67 -2.09
N VAL A 150 28.15 14.98 -2.38
CA VAL A 150 27.39 15.99 -1.62
C VAL A 150 25.91 15.76 -1.81
N VAL A 151 25.18 15.57 -0.71
CA VAL A 151 23.74 15.34 -0.71
C VAL A 151 23.02 16.63 -1.09
N HIS A 152 22.54 16.72 -2.33
CA HIS A 152 21.51 17.68 -2.70
C HIS A 152 20.14 17.07 -2.38
N ARG A 153 19.28 17.87 -1.75
CA ARG A 153 17.90 17.44 -1.44
C ARG A 153 17.19 17.08 -2.76
N PRO A 154 16.63 15.87 -2.90
CA PRO A 154 15.91 15.49 -4.11
C PRO A 154 14.76 16.46 -4.38
N LYS A 155 14.53 16.78 -5.65
CA LYS A 155 13.37 17.57 -6.07
C LYS A 155 12.21 16.61 -6.28
N GLY A 156 11.08 16.82 -5.60
CA GLY A 156 9.90 16.00 -5.73
C GLY A 156 9.75 14.95 -4.60
N THR A 157 9.01 13.88 -4.88
CA THR A 157 8.71 12.80 -3.92
C THR A 157 9.92 11.87 -3.67
N GLY A 158 10.99 11.98 -4.45
CA GLY A 158 12.12 11.04 -4.46
C GLY A 158 11.80 9.70 -5.14
N TRP A 159 10.59 9.52 -5.67
CA TRP A 159 10.17 8.30 -6.37
C TRP A 159 10.98 8.06 -7.65
N ASP A 160 11.26 9.14 -8.41
CA ASP A 160 12.05 9.10 -9.64
C ASP A 160 13.53 8.72 -9.39
N ASP A 161 14.05 9.07 -8.20
CA ASP A 161 15.43 8.70 -7.81
C ASP A 161 15.58 7.18 -7.61
N LEU A 162 14.50 6.47 -7.26
CA LEU A 162 14.50 5.02 -7.05
C LEU A 162 14.67 4.23 -8.36
N GLU A 163 14.23 4.78 -9.48
CA GLU A 163 14.31 4.11 -10.79
C GLU A 163 15.71 4.16 -11.44
N GLN A 164 16.61 4.96 -10.87
CA GLN A 164 17.91 5.24 -11.46
C GLN A 164 19.07 4.46 -10.83
N ASP A 165 18.89 3.85 -9.65
CA ASP A 165 19.96 3.17 -8.92
C ASP A 165 19.43 2.00 -8.10
N ASP A 166 19.77 0.78 -8.50
CA ASP A 166 19.36 -0.48 -7.83
C ASP A 166 19.74 -0.52 -6.33
N ARG A 167 20.80 0.19 -5.93
CA ARG A 167 21.21 0.27 -4.53
C ARG A 167 20.25 1.13 -3.72
N VAL A 168 19.68 2.17 -4.33
CA VAL A 168 18.65 3.00 -3.71
C VAL A 168 17.37 2.21 -3.56
N GLU A 169 16.98 1.46 -4.58
CA GLU A 169 15.82 0.56 -4.54
C GLU A 169 15.94 -0.48 -3.41
N ALA A 170 17.06 -1.18 -3.34
CA ALA A 170 17.31 -2.18 -2.30
C ALA A 170 17.25 -1.57 -0.88
N ARG A 171 17.71 -0.32 -0.72
CA ARG A 171 17.67 0.39 0.55
C ARG A 171 16.29 0.94 0.90
N PHE A 172 15.51 1.31 -0.09
CA PHE A 172 14.21 1.96 0.06
C PHE A 172 13.25 1.14 0.95
N MET A 173 13.02 -0.13 0.65
CA MET A 173 12.10 -0.96 1.42
C MET A 173 12.52 -1.10 2.89
N VAL A 174 13.83 -1.13 3.16
CA VAL A 174 14.34 -1.15 4.53
C VAL A 174 14.01 0.14 5.28
N GLU A 175 14.22 1.29 4.64
CA GLU A 175 13.90 2.59 5.25
C GLU A 175 12.40 2.81 5.39
N TYR A 176 11.62 2.37 4.38
CA TYR A 176 10.16 2.43 4.42
C TYR A 176 9.59 1.62 5.60
N THR A 177 10.01 0.35 5.75
CA THR A 177 9.55 -0.51 6.84
C THR A 177 9.84 0.09 8.21
N LYS A 178 11.04 0.63 8.42
CA LYS A 178 11.40 1.30 9.68
C LYS A 178 10.53 2.52 9.99
N LEU A 179 10.29 3.36 8.97
CA LEU A 179 9.46 4.55 9.12
C LEU A 179 8.00 4.19 9.36
N LEU A 180 7.51 3.15 8.70
CA LEU A 180 6.15 2.63 8.91
C LEU A 180 5.99 2.05 10.33
N ASP A 181 6.92 1.20 10.79
CA ASP A 181 6.87 0.65 12.14
C ASP A 181 6.85 1.78 13.19
N SER A 182 7.73 2.79 13.04
CA SER A 182 7.73 3.95 13.94
C SER A 182 6.46 4.81 13.87
N TYR A 183 5.83 4.91 12.71
CA TYR A 183 4.53 5.58 12.56
C TYR A 183 3.44 4.80 13.28
N LEU A 184 3.41 3.48 13.10
CA LEU A 184 2.40 2.60 13.68
C LEU A 184 2.53 2.45 15.20
N GLU A 185 3.73 2.60 15.79
CA GLU A 185 3.92 2.63 17.25
C GLU A 185 3.12 3.76 17.94
N GLY A 186 2.86 4.86 17.23
CA GLY A 186 2.05 5.99 17.71
C GLY A 186 0.61 6.00 17.20
N PHE A 187 0.19 4.98 16.44
CA PHE A 187 -1.14 4.91 15.87
C PHE A 187 -2.12 4.19 16.80
N GLU A 188 -3.26 4.82 17.06
CA GLU A 188 -4.36 4.21 17.83
C GLU A 188 -5.47 3.76 16.88
N PRO A 189 -5.67 2.43 16.68
CA PRO A 189 -6.73 1.90 15.81
C PRO A 189 -8.12 2.38 16.27
N GLN A 190 -8.93 2.86 15.31
CA GLN A 190 -10.31 3.28 15.56
C GLN A 190 -11.25 2.09 15.40
N VAL A 191 -11.28 1.20 16.38
CA VAL A 191 -12.18 0.05 16.39
C VAL A 191 -13.50 0.44 17.03
N GLU A 192 -14.59 0.45 16.25
CA GLU A 192 -15.95 0.49 16.78
C GLU A 192 -16.32 -0.94 17.26
N LEU A 193 -16.49 -1.10 18.61
CA LEU A 193 -16.92 -2.35 19.25
C LEU A 193 -18.42 -2.59 19.08
#